data_7e0a680c72c882f59071358bc744cc29
#
_entry.id   7e0a680c72c882f59071358bc744cc29
#
_cell.length_a   1.000
_cell.length_b   1.000
_cell.length_c   1.000
_cell.angle_alpha   90.00
_cell.angle_beta   90.00
_cell.angle_gamma   90.00
#
_symmetry.space_group_name_H-M   'P 1'
#
loop_
_entity.id
_entity.type
_entity.pdbx_description
1 polymer ?
#
loop_
_entity_poly.entity_id
_entity_poly.type
_entity_poly.pdbx_seq_one_letter_code
_entity_poly.pdbx_strand_id
1 'polypeptide(L)'
;MLYDIRLNLRYDYDAAAGGGRHQVRVMPPTISGVQRVIAASLSFAPAPSERSDFSDFFGNNVTSIAFRDAHDALDIRMSARVAVSRPEPGLDVSPDIRRLREELDAVRSLSPGSPHHFLAASDHAGIDAAITAYARGSAGSSAVSTAVDLCNRIHRDFTYDGEATTVQTRASDAFDLRRGVCQDFSHIMIAGLRGLGIPAGYVSGFLRTIPPRGKPRLEGADAMHAWVKVWCGRDTGWQEFDPTNGMRASNDHITVGHGRDYSDVAPIVGVLKTTGGQVGEQAVDVIPVVLEKA
;
A
#
# COMPACT_ATOMS: atom_id res chain seq x y z
N MET A 1 -6.25 2.37 -18.51
CA MET A 1 -5.33 1.23 -18.80
C MET A 1 -5.97 -0.06 -18.31
N LEU A 2 -5.74 -1.19 -18.99
CA LEU A 2 -6.28 -2.51 -18.59
C LEU A 2 -5.10 -3.44 -18.30
N TYR A 3 -5.15 -4.17 -17.18
CA TYR A 3 -4.08 -5.06 -16.74
C TYR A 3 -4.61 -6.45 -16.42
N ASP A 4 -3.83 -7.46 -16.78
CA ASP A 4 -3.88 -8.80 -16.19
C ASP A 4 -2.80 -8.89 -15.10
N ILE A 5 -3.21 -9.21 -13.87
CA ILE A 5 -2.35 -9.27 -12.70
C ILE A 5 -2.28 -10.70 -12.22
N ARG A 6 -1.07 -11.16 -11.88
CA ARG A 6 -0.83 -12.44 -11.23
C ARG A 6 0.04 -12.19 -10.01
N LEU A 7 -0.36 -12.76 -8.88
CA LEU A 7 0.45 -12.81 -7.66
C LEU A 7 0.57 -14.25 -7.23
N ASN A 8 1.79 -14.66 -6.91
CA ASN A 8 2.07 -15.90 -6.22
C ASN A 8 2.85 -15.58 -4.93
N LEU A 9 2.27 -15.97 -3.78
CA LEU A 9 2.97 -15.98 -2.50
C LEU A 9 3.16 -17.43 -2.10
N ARG A 10 4.40 -17.82 -1.80
CA ARG A 10 4.74 -19.14 -1.32
C ARG A 10 5.43 -19.05 0.02
N TYR A 11 5.00 -19.88 0.96
CA TYR A 11 5.62 -20.06 2.27
C TYR A 11 6.00 -21.50 2.42
N ASP A 12 7.28 -21.77 2.63
CA ASP A 12 7.81 -23.10 2.97
C ASP A 12 8.16 -23.10 4.46
N TYR A 13 7.74 -24.14 5.17
CA TYR A 13 7.91 -24.28 6.61
C TYR A 13 9.00 -25.31 6.92
N ASP A 14 9.90 -25.00 7.86
CA ASP A 14 10.96 -25.93 8.29
C ASP A 14 10.39 -27.20 8.93
N ALA A 15 9.23 -27.09 9.54
CA ALA A 15 8.47 -28.22 10.09
C ALA A 15 6.98 -28.03 9.77
N ALA A 16 6.27 -29.14 9.60
CA ALA A 16 4.85 -29.11 9.25
C ALA A 16 4.05 -28.15 10.14
N ALA A 17 3.36 -27.21 9.50
CA ALA A 17 2.53 -26.22 10.16
C ALA A 17 1.09 -26.72 10.25
N GLY A 18 0.50 -26.69 11.46
CA GLY A 18 -0.87 -27.14 11.68
C GLY A 18 -1.70 -26.12 12.45
N GLY A 19 -3.02 -26.26 12.42
CA GLY A 19 -3.97 -25.40 13.16
C GLY A 19 -3.87 -23.91 12.81
N GLY A 20 -3.45 -23.58 11.59
CA GLY A 20 -3.26 -22.20 11.13
C GLY A 20 -4.55 -21.48 10.84
N ARG A 21 -4.59 -20.18 11.18
CA ARG A 21 -5.64 -19.23 10.76
C ARG A 21 -4.99 -17.99 10.21
N HIS A 22 -5.40 -17.58 9.01
CA HIS A 22 -4.83 -16.43 8.32
C HIS A 22 -5.90 -15.53 7.74
N GLN A 23 -5.59 -14.25 7.65
CA GLN A 23 -6.31 -13.25 6.85
C GLN A 23 -5.42 -12.82 5.70
N VAL A 24 -5.93 -12.93 4.50
CA VAL A 24 -5.22 -12.63 3.24
C VAL A 24 -5.86 -11.41 2.60
N ARG A 25 -5.04 -10.39 2.29
CA ARG A 25 -5.42 -9.10 1.68
C ARG A 25 -4.62 -8.89 0.40
N VAL A 26 -4.97 -9.60 -0.65
CA VAL A 26 -4.27 -9.53 -1.95
C VAL A 26 -5.21 -9.26 -3.12
N MET A 27 -6.52 -9.23 -2.86
CA MET A 27 -7.53 -9.04 -3.89
C MET A 27 -7.81 -7.55 -4.10
N PRO A 28 -7.55 -6.98 -5.29
CA PRO A 28 -7.84 -5.57 -5.56
C PRO A 28 -9.34 -5.29 -5.44
N PRO A 29 -9.75 -4.17 -4.81
CA PRO A 29 -11.14 -3.73 -4.77
C PRO A 29 -11.52 -2.94 -6.03
N THR A 30 -12.81 -2.80 -6.31
CA THR A 30 -13.30 -1.76 -7.21
C THR A 30 -13.38 -0.43 -6.45
N ILE A 31 -12.74 0.62 -6.98
CA ILE A 31 -12.69 1.97 -6.39
C ILE A 31 -13.31 2.94 -7.40
N SER A 32 -14.42 3.57 -7.01
CA SER A 32 -15.15 4.48 -7.89
C SER A 32 -14.25 5.60 -8.44
N GLY A 33 -14.29 5.81 -9.75
CA GLY A 33 -13.51 6.86 -10.43
C GLY A 33 -12.01 6.56 -10.59
N VAL A 34 -11.50 5.44 -10.06
CA VAL A 34 -10.06 5.11 -10.08
C VAL A 34 -9.80 3.73 -10.66
N GLN A 35 -10.51 2.71 -10.21
CA GLN A 35 -10.17 1.32 -10.50
C GLN A 35 -11.42 0.45 -10.55
N ARG A 36 -11.55 -0.40 -11.58
CA ARG A 36 -12.64 -1.36 -11.73
C ARG A 36 -12.08 -2.77 -11.93
N VAL A 37 -12.41 -3.67 -11.02
CA VAL A 37 -12.13 -5.11 -11.17
C VAL A 37 -13.13 -5.73 -12.13
N ILE A 38 -12.65 -6.37 -13.19
CA ILE A 38 -13.46 -7.03 -14.21
C ILE A 38 -13.66 -8.50 -13.85
N ALA A 39 -12.58 -9.15 -13.44
CA ALA A 39 -12.56 -10.52 -12.95
C ALA A 39 -11.44 -10.69 -11.95
N ALA A 40 -11.64 -11.54 -10.95
CA ALA A 40 -10.58 -11.89 -10.00
C ALA A 40 -10.82 -13.28 -9.42
N SER A 41 -9.74 -13.98 -9.09
CA SER A 41 -9.75 -15.28 -8.43
C SER A 41 -8.63 -15.38 -7.41
N LEU A 42 -8.88 -16.14 -6.34
CA LEU A 42 -7.92 -16.44 -5.29
C LEU A 42 -8.00 -17.91 -4.93
N SER A 43 -6.87 -18.61 -5.00
CA SER A 43 -6.74 -20.03 -4.70
C SER A 43 -5.60 -20.28 -3.75
N PHE A 44 -5.67 -21.42 -3.06
CA PHE A 44 -4.73 -21.86 -2.03
C PHE A 44 -4.32 -23.31 -2.26
N ALA A 45 -3.07 -23.65 -2.02
CA ALA A 45 -2.59 -25.00 -1.96
C ALA A 45 -1.70 -25.19 -0.72
N PRO A 46 -2.08 -26.06 0.24
CA PRO A 46 -3.27 -26.90 0.21
C PRO A 46 -4.59 -26.09 0.29
N ALA A 47 -5.69 -26.74 -0.04
CA ALA A 47 -7.01 -26.13 0.12
C ALA A 47 -7.32 -25.93 1.61
N PRO A 48 -7.78 -24.75 2.04
CA PRO A 48 -8.12 -24.51 3.44
C PRO A 48 -9.37 -25.32 3.84
N SER A 49 -9.40 -25.75 5.11
CA SER A 49 -10.58 -26.44 5.69
C SER A 49 -11.77 -25.50 5.86
N GLU A 50 -11.50 -24.21 6.07
CA GLU A 50 -12.51 -23.17 6.21
C GLU A 50 -12.07 -21.93 5.43
N ARG A 51 -13.01 -21.28 4.73
CA ARG A 51 -12.80 -20.03 4.01
C ARG A 51 -14.02 -19.12 4.17
N SER A 52 -13.75 -17.82 4.41
CA SER A 52 -14.78 -16.78 4.35
C SER A 52 -14.19 -15.51 3.76
N ASP A 53 -14.98 -14.82 2.94
CA ASP A 53 -14.59 -13.56 2.29
C ASP A 53 -15.47 -12.44 2.86
N PHE A 54 -14.84 -11.29 3.22
CA PHE A 54 -15.51 -10.11 3.77
C PHE A 54 -14.73 -8.82 3.45
N SER A 55 -15.32 -7.68 3.74
CA SER A 55 -14.62 -6.40 3.69
C SER A 55 -14.29 -5.94 5.11
N ASP A 56 -13.06 -5.49 5.33
CA ASP A 56 -12.66 -4.89 6.62
C ASP A 56 -13.20 -3.46 6.79
N PHE A 57 -12.84 -2.81 7.92
CA PHE A 57 -13.28 -1.46 8.22
C PHE A 57 -12.92 -0.46 7.11
N PHE A 58 -11.76 -0.57 6.47
CA PHE A 58 -11.33 0.35 5.42
C PHE A 58 -11.87 -0.01 4.03
N GLY A 59 -12.67 -1.07 3.92
CA GLY A 59 -13.25 -1.55 2.67
C GLY A 59 -12.32 -2.46 1.87
N ASN A 60 -11.24 -2.96 2.48
CA ASN A 60 -10.33 -3.89 1.83
C ASN A 60 -10.96 -5.28 1.73
N ASN A 61 -10.71 -5.97 0.63
CA ASN A 61 -11.10 -7.37 0.47
C ASN A 61 -10.24 -8.27 1.35
N VAL A 62 -10.86 -9.02 2.24
CA VAL A 62 -10.20 -9.95 3.16
C VAL A 62 -10.73 -11.35 2.95
N THR A 63 -9.84 -12.31 2.75
CA THR A 63 -10.15 -13.73 2.79
C THR A 63 -9.59 -14.33 4.07
N SER A 64 -10.46 -14.81 4.96
CA SER A 64 -10.06 -15.58 6.15
C SER A 64 -10.02 -17.05 5.78
N ILE A 65 -8.90 -17.72 6.11
CA ILE A 65 -8.69 -19.15 5.87
C ILE A 65 -8.23 -19.85 7.14
N ALA A 66 -8.58 -21.12 7.28
CA ALA A 66 -8.10 -21.97 8.35
C ALA A 66 -7.70 -23.34 7.83
N PHE A 67 -6.66 -23.91 8.40
CA PHE A 67 -6.16 -25.26 8.11
C PHE A 67 -6.27 -26.12 9.37
N ARG A 68 -6.87 -27.31 9.22
CA ARG A 68 -6.91 -28.34 10.30
C ARG A 68 -5.74 -29.28 10.19
N ASP A 69 -5.41 -29.67 8.96
CA ASP A 69 -4.35 -30.62 8.69
C ASP A 69 -3.01 -29.89 8.59
N ALA A 70 -1.95 -30.60 9.01
CA ALA A 70 -0.59 -30.12 8.91
C ALA A 70 -0.13 -30.11 7.44
N HIS A 71 0.68 -29.11 7.07
CA HIS A 71 1.23 -28.95 5.74
C HIS A 71 2.63 -28.31 5.79
N ASP A 72 3.47 -28.64 4.83
CA ASP A 72 4.86 -28.17 4.76
C ASP A 72 5.04 -26.89 3.95
N ALA A 73 4.02 -26.50 3.17
CA ALA A 73 4.03 -25.27 2.39
C ALA A 73 2.62 -24.71 2.22
N LEU A 74 2.53 -23.41 1.95
CA LEU A 74 1.30 -22.70 1.57
C LEU A 74 1.56 -21.86 0.33
N ASP A 75 0.91 -22.21 -0.77
CA ASP A 75 0.82 -21.37 -1.97
C ASP A 75 -0.49 -20.57 -1.98
N ILE A 76 -0.38 -19.26 -2.20
CA ILE A 76 -1.50 -18.34 -2.38
C ILE A 76 -1.38 -17.74 -3.79
N ARG A 77 -2.35 -18.02 -4.65
CA ARG A 77 -2.33 -17.56 -6.04
C ARG A 77 -3.54 -16.67 -6.30
N MET A 78 -3.26 -15.43 -6.70
CA MET A 78 -4.27 -14.47 -7.12
C MET A 78 -4.10 -14.15 -8.61
N SER A 79 -5.21 -14.10 -9.33
CA SER A 79 -5.28 -13.56 -10.68
C SER A 79 -6.40 -12.56 -10.77
N ALA A 80 -6.16 -11.41 -11.40
CA ALA A 80 -7.19 -10.38 -11.57
C ALA A 80 -7.03 -9.66 -12.92
N ARG A 81 -8.15 -9.26 -13.51
CA ARG A 81 -8.20 -8.28 -14.61
C ARG A 81 -8.77 -6.98 -14.09
N VAL A 82 -7.99 -5.90 -14.20
CA VAL A 82 -8.32 -4.62 -13.59
C VAL A 82 -8.18 -3.49 -14.62
N ALA A 83 -9.21 -2.66 -14.73
CA ALA A 83 -9.14 -1.41 -15.46
C ALA A 83 -8.82 -0.28 -14.48
N VAL A 84 -7.76 0.48 -14.77
CA VAL A 84 -7.32 1.64 -13.98
C VAL A 84 -7.48 2.91 -14.83
N SER A 85 -8.12 3.92 -14.25
CA SER A 85 -8.35 5.22 -14.89
C SER A 85 -8.30 6.31 -13.81
N ARG A 86 -7.09 6.69 -13.43
CA ARG A 86 -6.88 7.78 -12.48
C ARG A 86 -7.10 9.12 -13.18
N PRO A 87 -7.82 10.06 -12.54
CA PRO A 87 -7.98 11.40 -13.11
C PRO A 87 -6.64 12.12 -13.20
N GLU A 88 -6.44 12.87 -14.26
CA GLU A 88 -5.29 13.77 -14.37
C GLU A 88 -5.36 14.85 -13.28
N PRO A 89 -4.20 15.26 -12.73
CA PRO A 89 -4.15 16.31 -11.74
C PRO A 89 -4.76 17.63 -12.27
N GLY A 90 -5.79 18.11 -11.60
CA GLY A 90 -6.35 19.43 -11.88
C GLY A 90 -5.54 20.57 -11.27
N LEU A 91 -6.12 21.80 -11.29
CA LEU A 91 -5.57 22.93 -10.57
C LEU A 91 -5.54 22.62 -9.05
N ASP A 92 -4.46 23.03 -8.39
CA ASP A 92 -4.36 22.90 -6.94
C ASP A 92 -5.25 23.96 -6.25
N VAL A 93 -6.37 23.48 -5.73
CA VAL A 93 -7.32 24.28 -4.93
C VAL A 93 -7.29 23.87 -3.46
N SER A 94 -6.31 23.05 -3.06
CA SER A 94 -6.19 22.61 -1.67
C SER A 94 -5.80 23.76 -0.73
N PRO A 95 -6.32 23.76 0.50
CA PRO A 95 -6.03 24.80 1.48
C PRO A 95 -4.59 24.71 2.01
N ASP A 96 -4.11 25.79 2.63
CA ASP A 96 -2.95 25.75 3.50
C ASP A 96 -3.22 24.89 4.76
N ILE A 97 -2.17 24.57 5.52
CA ILE A 97 -2.26 23.68 6.69
C ILE A 97 -3.23 24.23 7.76
N ARG A 98 -3.29 25.55 7.95
CA ARG A 98 -4.18 26.17 8.94
C ARG A 98 -5.64 25.98 8.54
N ARG A 99 -5.98 26.32 7.30
CA ARG A 99 -7.34 26.17 6.77
C ARG A 99 -7.72 24.67 6.64
N LEU A 100 -6.77 23.81 6.31
CA LEU A 100 -6.97 22.35 6.29
C LEU A 100 -7.46 21.85 7.66
N ARG A 101 -6.89 22.36 8.75
CA ARG A 101 -7.32 22.01 10.11
C ARG A 101 -8.75 22.46 10.38
N GLU A 102 -9.12 23.69 9.97
CA GLU A 102 -10.49 24.19 10.12
C GLU A 102 -11.49 23.33 9.34
N GLU A 103 -11.15 22.93 8.12
CA GLU A 103 -11.96 22.02 7.31
C GLU A 103 -12.08 20.62 7.94
N LEU A 104 -10.99 20.10 8.50
CA LEU A 104 -10.95 18.82 9.20
C LEU A 104 -11.84 18.85 10.44
N ASP A 105 -11.76 19.91 11.27
CA ASP A 105 -12.57 20.07 12.47
C ASP A 105 -14.08 20.14 12.13
N ALA A 106 -14.42 20.50 10.89
CA ALA A 106 -15.80 20.52 10.42
C ALA A 106 -16.28 19.17 9.81
N VAL A 107 -15.40 18.17 9.62
CA VAL A 107 -15.81 16.83 9.22
C VAL A 107 -16.49 16.12 10.39
N ARG A 108 -17.74 15.67 10.19
CA ARG A 108 -18.53 14.97 11.22
C ARG A 108 -18.64 13.46 10.97
N SER A 109 -18.22 12.99 9.81
CA SER A 109 -18.30 11.58 9.46
C SER A 109 -17.17 10.79 10.08
N LEU A 110 -17.47 9.60 10.60
CA LEU A 110 -16.52 8.58 11.04
C LEU A 110 -16.57 7.36 10.11
N SER A 111 -17.06 7.54 8.87
CA SER A 111 -16.99 6.49 7.84
C SER A 111 -15.53 6.09 7.57
N PRO A 112 -15.28 4.92 6.98
CA PRO A 112 -13.91 4.44 6.68
C PRO A 112 -13.00 5.43 5.93
N GLY A 113 -13.60 6.27 5.10
CA GLY A 113 -12.88 7.32 4.34
C GLY A 113 -12.65 8.62 5.12
N SER A 114 -13.11 8.74 6.38
CA SER A 114 -12.92 9.96 7.18
C SER A 114 -11.44 10.25 7.43
N PRO A 115 -10.99 11.50 7.22
CA PRO A 115 -9.61 11.89 7.48
C PRO A 115 -9.20 11.77 8.95
N HIS A 116 -10.15 11.74 9.88
CA HIS A 116 -9.87 11.59 11.32
C HIS A 116 -9.15 10.28 11.66
N HIS A 117 -9.38 9.20 10.90
CA HIS A 117 -8.71 7.91 11.13
C HIS A 117 -7.22 7.94 10.77
N PHE A 118 -6.77 8.95 10.05
CA PHE A 118 -5.44 9.03 9.44
C PHE A 118 -4.56 10.15 10.02
N LEU A 119 -4.88 10.66 11.21
CA LEU A 119 -4.13 11.71 11.92
C LEU A 119 -3.26 11.19 13.05
N ALA A 120 -3.75 10.20 13.78
CA ALA A 120 -3.06 9.67 14.95
C ALA A 120 -1.85 8.82 14.56
N ALA A 121 -0.92 8.66 15.51
CA ALA A 121 0.14 7.67 15.41
C ALA A 121 -0.42 6.26 15.20
N SER A 122 0.31 5.43 14.48
CA SER A 122 0.02 4.02 14.27
C SER A 122 1.30 3.19 14.43
N ASP A 123 1.22 1.86 14.42
CA ASP A 123 2.31 0.97 14.84
C ASP A 123 3.64 1.21 14.09
N HIS A 124 3.56 1.41 12.76
CA HIS A 124 4.75 1.66 11.93
C HIS A 124 4.99 3.15 11.66
N ALA A 125 3.94 3.98 11.69
CA ALA A 125 4.01 5.41 11.39
C ALA A 125 3.68 6.23 12.65
N GLY A 126 4.57 6.19 13.64
CA GLY A 126 4.53 7.01 14.84
C GLY A 126 4.81 8.49 14.51
N ILE A 127 4.27 9.40 15.34
CA ILE A 127 4.62 10.82 15.25
C ILE A 127 6.00 11.01 15.90
N ASP A 128 6.98 11.40 15.11
CA ASP A 128 8.36 11.62 15.50
C ASP A 128 8.77 13.08 15.30
N ALA A 129 9.56 13.64 16.23
CA ALA A 129 9.96 15.04 16.19
C ALA A 129 10.94 15.35 15.05
N ALA A 130 11.88 14.44 14.75
CA ALA A 130 12.87 14.62 13.70
C ALA A 130 12.22 14.51 12.32
N ILE A 131 11.33 13.52 12.12
CA ILE A 131 10.54 13.36 10.89
C ILE A 131 9.61 14.56 10.69
N THR A 132 8.96 15.04 11.77
CA THR A 132 8.11 16.24 11.72
C THR A 132 8.91 17.49 11.35
N ALA A 133 10.09 17.67 11.90
CA ALA A 133 10.99 18.79 11.57
C ALA A 133 11.45 18.70 10.10
N TYR A 134 11.76 17.50 9.62
CA TYR A 134 12.11 17.26 8.23
C TYR A 134 10.91 17.61 7.31
N ALA A 135 9.70 17.12 7.62
CA ALA A 135 8.50 17.41 6.84
C ALA A 135 8.14 18.91 6.84
N ARG A 136 8.40 19.63 7.96
CA ARG A 136 8.17 21.08 8.04
C ARG A 136 8.98 21.87 7.01
N GLY A 137 10.16 21.38 6.62
CA GLY A 137 10.95 21.97 5.55
C GLY A 137 10.30 21.87 4.16
N SER A 138 9.24 21.08 4.02
CA SER A 138 8.43 20.94 2.79
C SER A 138 7.08 21.68 2.88
N ALA A 139 6.79 22.38 3.99
CA ALA A 139 5.54 23.10 4.15
C ALA A 139 5.41 24.20 3.08
N GLY A 140 4.49 23.98 2.15
CA GLY A 140 4.19 24.89 1.04
C GLY A 140 2.93 25.73 1.28
N SER A 141 2.47 26.39 0.22
CA SER A 141 1.27 27.25 0.24
C SER A 141 -0.04 26.44 0.32
N SER A 142 0.00 25.14 0.08
CA SER A 142 -1.18 24.26 0.07
C SER A 142 -0.84 22.86 0.60
N ALA A 143 -1.85 22.08 0.95
CA ALA A 143 -1.67 20.68 1.37
C ALA A 143 -1.08 19.83 0.24
N VAL A 144 -1.50 20.01 -0.99
CA VAL A 144 -0.97 19.31 -2.16
C VAL A 144 0.49 19.69 -2.41
N SER A 145 0.83 20.99 -2.40
CA SER A 145 2.21 21.43 -2.63
C SER A 145 3.17 20.89 -1.54
N THR A 146 2.71 20.84 -0.27
CA THR A 146 3.45 20.23 0.84
C THR A 146 3.68 18.74 0.61
N ALA A 147 2.65 17.99 0.20
CA ALA A 147 2.77 16.56 -0.06
C ALA A 147 3.69 16.24 -1.25
N VAL A 148 3.60 17.02 -2.33
CA VAL A 148 4.48 16.90 -3.51
C VAL A 148 5.94 17.14 -3.14
N ASP A 149 6.22 18.23 -2.42
CA ASP A 149 7.60 18.55 -2.03
C ASP A 149 8.18 17.49 -1.09
N LEU A 150 7.42 17.05 -0.09
CA LEU A 150 7.87 15.99 0.83
C LEU A 150 8.11 14.66 0.10
N CYS A 151 7.23 14.28 -0.82
CA CYS A 151 7.37 13.10 -1.67
C CYS A 151 8.70 13.16 -2.45
N ASN A 152 8.97 14.26 -3.15
CA ASN A 152 10.19 14.46 -3.93
C ASN A 152 11.44 14.51 -3.06
N ARG A 153 11.37 15.08 -1.86
CA ARG A 153 12.49 15.12 -0.92
C ARG A 153 12.84 13.74 -0.40
N ILE A 154 11.85 12.93 -0.04
CA ILE A 154 12.09 11.55 0.39
C ILE A 154 12.76 10.78 -0.74
N HIS A 155 12.24 10.85 -1.96
CA HIS A 155 12.84 10.20 -3.13
C HIS A 155 14.30 10.59 -3.34
N ARG A 156 14.66 11.87 -3.14
CA ARG A 156 16.02 12.38 -3.32
C ARG A 156 16.96 12.06 -2.16
N ASP A 157 16.45 12.15 -0.92
CA ASP A 157 17.26 12.16 0.30
C ASP A 157 17.46 10.77 0.90
N PHE A 158 16.73 9.74 0.40
CA PHE A 158 16.78 8.35 0.86
C PHE A 158 17.23 7.41 -0.25
N THR A 159 17.94 6.35 0.12
CA THR A 159 18.43 5.33 -0.82
C THR A 159 17.57 4.08 -0.74
N TYR A 160 17.07 3.60 -1.89
CA TYR A 160 16.37 2.30 -1.94
C TYR A 160 17.35 1.16 -1.69
N ASP A 161 17.07 0.34 -0.68
CA ASP A 161 17.91 -0.78 -0.26
C ASP A 161 17.02 -1.89 0.34
N GLY A 162 16.87 -2.98 -0.41
CA GLY A 162 16.01 -4.11 -0.04
C GLY A 162 16.48 -4.91 1.18
N GLU A 163 17.74 -4.73 1.60
CA GLU A 163 18.34 -5.46 2.72
C GLU A 163 18.47 -4.61 3.99
N ALA A 164 18.22 -3.30 3.90
CA ALA A 164 18.43 -2.37 5.01
C ALA A 164 17.39 -2.49 6.14
N THR A 165 16.20 -2.95 5.82
CA THR A 165 15.04 -2.94 6.72
C THR A 165 14.25 -4.24 6.63
N THR A 166 13.32 -4.42 7.57
CA THR A 166 12.36 -5.53 7.59
C THR A 166 10.94 -4.99 7.67
N VAL A 167 9.95 -5.84 7.48
CA VAL A 167 8.54 -5.46 7.62
C VAL A 167 8.15 -4.92 9.01
N GLN A 168 9.00 -5.13 10.03
CA GLN A 168 8.82 -4.64 11.40
C GLN A 168 9.48 -3.28 11.64
N THR A 169 10.28 -2.77 10.70
CA THR A 169 11.01 -1.51 10.86
C THR A 169 10.04 -0.33 11.00
N ARG A 170 10.28 0.52 11.99
CA ARG A 170 9.47 1.73 12.22
C ARG A 170 9.95 2.88 11.36
N ALA A 171 9.06 3.84 11.11
CA ALA A 171 9.42 5.05 10.34
C ALA A 171 10.63 5.81 10.90
N SER A 172 10.77 5.91 12.24
CA SER A 172 11.92 6.54 12.90
C SER A 172 13.23 5.84 12.55
N ASP A 173 13.25 4.51 12.62
CA ASP A 173 14.46 3.72 12.42
C ASP A 173 14.93 3.81 10.96
N ALA A 174 13.99 3.69 10.01
CA ALA A 174 14.29 3.87 8.59
C ALA A 174 14.71 5.30 8.25
N PHE A 175 14.12 6.30 8.94
CA PHE A 175 14.49 7.70 8.79
C PHE A 175 15.94 7.96 9.20
N ASP A 176 16.38 7.41 10.32
CA ASP A 176 17.76 7.55 10.81
C ASP A 176 18.77 6.84 9.90
N LEU A 177 18.41 5.67 9.36
CA LEU A 177 19.22 4.91 8.40
C LEU A 177 19.36 5.60 7.04
N ARG A 178 18.41 6.45 6.63
CA ARG A 178 18.32 7.04 5.28
C ARG A 178 18.28 6.00 4.17
N ARG A 179 17.85 4.78 4.49
CA ARG A 179 17.74 3.64 3.58
C ARG A 179 16.50 2.83 3.91
N GLY A 180 15.97 2.12 2.91
CA GLY A 180 14.85 1.21 3.08
C GLY A 180 14.14 0.94 1.78
N VAL A 181 12.91 0.45 1.89
CA VAL A 181 12.06 0.08 0.76
C VAL A 181 10.82 0.98 0.68
N CYS A 182 9.94 0.72 -0.27
CA CYS A 182 8.71 1.48 -0.49
C CYS A 182 7.82 1.59 0.77
N GLN A 183 7.78 0.55 1.59
CA GLN A 183 7.09 0.54 2.88
C GLN A 183 7.64 1.63 3.81
N ASP A 184 8.97 1.68 3.95
CA ASP A 184 9.65 2.62 4.86
C ASP A 184 9.44 4.07 4.41
N PHE A 185 9.63 4.35 3.13
CA PHE A 185 9.45 5.69 2.56
C PHE A 185 8.01 6.17 2.70
N SER A 186 7.04 5.26 2.52
CA SER A 186 5.64 5.55 2.78
C SER A 186 5.37 5.87 4.25
N HIS A 187 5.92 5.10 5.19
CA HIS A 187 5.75 5.34 6.62
C HIS A 187 6.41 6.66 7.07
N ILE A 188 7.60 6.99 6.54
CA ILE A 188 8.26 8.28 6.80
C ILE A 188 7.39 9.44 6.30
N MET A 189 6.84 9.34 5.09
CA MET A 189 5.95 10.38 4.54
C MET A 189 4.68 10.52 5.37
N ILE A 190 4.05 9.43 5.77
CA ILE A 190 2.85 9.41 6.62
C ILE A 190 3.14 10.05 7.98
N ALA A 191 4.22 9.65 8.65
CA ALA A 191 4.61 10.19 9.94
C ALA A 191 4.89 11.70 9.86
N GLY A 192 5.58 12.15 8.81
CA GLY A 192 5.85 13.56 8.57
C GLY A 192 4.61 14.40 8.35
N LEU A 193 3.70 13.94 7.49
CA LEU A 193 2.44 14.63 7.20
C LEU A 193 1.54 14.70 8.44
N ARG A 194 1.41 13.59 9.18
CA ARG A 194 0.64 13.58 10.45
C ARG A 194 1.25 14.51 11.50
N GLY A 195 2.57 14.59 11.58
CA GLY A 195 3.28 15.55 12.44
C GLY A 195 2.99 17.00 12.10
N LEU A 196 2.61 17.31 10.85
CA LEU A 196 2.15 18.63 10.41
C LEU A 196 0.62 18.81 10.58
N GLY A 197 -0.12 17.78 11.02
CA GLY A 197 -1.57 17.78 11.14
C GLY A 197 -2.29 17.52 9.82
N ILE A 198 -1.61 16.97 8.82
CA ILE A 198 -2.18 16.60 7.52
C ILE A 198 -2.52 15.10 7.56
N PRO A 199 -3.81 14.70 7.38
CA PRO A 199 -4.21 13.29 7.39
C PRO A 199 -3.54 12.53 6.25
N ALA A 200 -2.85 11.43 6.58
CA ALA A 200 -2.17 10.58 5.61
C ALA A 200 -2.30 9.10 5.97
N GLY A 201 -2.47 8.25 4.96
CA GLY A 201 -2.64 6.82 5.11
C GLY A 201 -1.83 6.03 4.09
N TYR A 202 -1.67 4.75 4.38
CA TYR A 202 -0.90 3.80 3.59
C TYR A 202 -1.78 3.17 2.51
N VAL A 203 -1.22 3.00 1.34
CA VAL A 203 -1.83 2.25 0.24
C VAL A 203 -0.92 1.08 -0.12
N SER A 204 -1.47 -0.12 -0.09
CA SER A 204 -0.83 -1.33 -0.58
C SER A 204 -1.37 -1.66 -1.97
N GLY A 205 -0.50 -2.09 -2.87
CA GLY A 205 -0.94 -2.46 -4.22
C GLY A 205 0.16 -3.09 -5.06
N PHE A 206 -0.03 -3.01 -6.37
CA PHE A 206 0.93 -3.46 -7.36
C PHE A 206 1.37 -2.26 -8.21
N LEU A 207 2.65 -2.23 -8.55
CA LEU A 207 3.20 -1.26 -9.50
C LEU A 207 3.72 -2.00 -10.72
N ARG A 208 3.25 -1.56 -11.89
CA ARG A 208 3.79 -2.06 -13.15
C ARG A 208 5.21 -1.55 -13.36
N THR A 209 6.15 -2.47 -13.50
CA THR A 209 7.53 -2.14 -13.89
C THR A 209 7.65 -2.04 -15.41
N ILE A 210 8.24 -0.96 -15.89
CA ILE A 210 8.52 -0.75 -17.31
C ILE A 210 9.94 -1.24 -17.56
N PRO A 211 10.14 -2.31 -18.39
CA PRO A 211 11.46 -2.82 -18.70
C PRO A 211 12.31 -1.77 -19.45
N PRO A 212 13.62 -1.80 -19.30
CA PRO A 212 14.51 -0.95 -20.08
C PRO A 212 14.26 -1.11 -21.58
N ARG A 213 14.45 0.00 -22.35
CA ARG A 213 14.17 0.04 -23.78
C ARG A 213 14.92 -1.08 -24.52
N GLY A 214 14.20 -1.92 -25.28
CA GLY A 214 14.76 -3.05 -26.03
C GLY A 214 14.98 -4.33 -25.23
N LYS A 215 14.63 -4.38 -23.95
CA LYS A 215 14.66 -5.63 -23.16
C LYS A 215 13.25 -6.19 -23.02
N PRO A 216 13.06 -7.52 -23.14
CA PRO A 216 11.78 -8.15 -22.85
C PRO A 216 11.45 -7.99 -21.36
N ARG A 217 10.15 -7.98 -21.04
CA ARG A 217 9.68 -8.06 -19.67
C ARG A 217 10.02 -9.45 -19.09
N LEU A 218 10.58 -9.48 -17.89
CA LEU A 218 10.80 -10.72 -17.16
C LEU A 218 9.52 -11.10 -16.40
N GLU A 219 9.20 -12.38 -16.32
CA GLU A 219 8.11 -12.89 -15.49
C GLU A 219 8.46 -12.71 -14.00
N GLY A 220 7.46 -12.33 -13.19
CA GLY A 220 7.65 -12.09 -11.76
C GLY A 220 8.45 -10.82 -11.42
N ALA A 221 8.75 -9.97 -12.39
CA ALA A 221 9.63 -8.80 -12.20
C ALA A 221 8.91 -7.58 -11.57
N ASP A 222 7.59 -7.57 -11.52
CA ASP A 222 6.84 -6.55 -10.82
C ASP A 222 6.83 -6.86 -9.31
N ALA A 223 6.48 -5.89 -8.50
CA ALA A 223 6.50 -6.04 -7.06
C ALA A 223 5.17 -5.62 -6.42
N MET A 224 4.88 -6.19 -5.28
CA MET A 224 3.99 -5.50 -4.33
C MET A 224 4.64 -4.17 -3.97
N HIS A 225 3.83 -3.13 -3.94
CA HIS A 225 4.30 -1.76 -3.77
C HIS A 225 3.48 -1.02 -2.74
N ALA A 226 4.07 0.01 -2.18
CA ALA A 226 3.45 0.86 -1.19
C ALA A 226 3.58 2.33 -1.58
N TRP A 227 2.52 3.09 -1.29
CA TRP A 227 2.51 4.54 -1.45
C TRP A 227 1.57 5.19 -0.44
N VAL A 228 1.34 6.48 -0.55
CA VAL A 228 0.66 7.28 0.47
C VAL A 228 -0.57 7.96 -0.13
N LYS A 229 -1.70 7.87 0.57
CA LYS A 229 -2.85 8.75 0.33
C LYS A 229 -2.85 9.89 1.34
N VAL A 230 -3.15 11.10 0.87
CA VAL A 230 -3.12 12.35 1.66
C VAL A 230 -4.45 13.07 1.49
N TRP A 231 -5.10 13.45 2.59
CA TRP A 231 -6.29 14.27 2.51
C TRP A 231 -5.92 15.73 2.35
N CYS A 232 -6.30 16.32 1.23
CA CYS A 232 -5.92 17.66 0.81
C CYS A 232 -7.09 18.67 0.88
N GLY A 233 -8.01 18.47 1.84
CA GLY A 233 -9.18 19.32 2.00
C GLY A 233 -10.44 18.79 1.31
N ARG A 234 -11.58 19.48 1.52
CA ARG A 234 -12.89 19.02 1.04
C ARG A 234 -12.99 18.99 -0.48
N ASP A 235 -12.52 20.04 -1.13
CA ASP A 235 -12.67 20.23 -2.57
C ASP A 235 -11.68 19.37 -3.36
N THR A 236 -10.47 19.15 -2.81
CA THR A 236 -9.42 18.35 -3.45
C THR A 236 -9.54 16.88 -3.10
N GLY A 237 -10.07 16.53 -1.91
CA GLY A 237 -10.22 15.16 -1.44
C GLY A 237 -8.89 14.45 -1.17
N TRP A 238 -8.92 13.12 -1.32
CA TRP A 238 -7.76 12.27 -1.17
C TRP A 238 -6.91 12.28 -2.44
N GLN A 239 -5.60 12.54 -2.29
CA GLN A 239 -4.60 12.49 -3.36
C GLN A 239 -3.55 11.42 -3.01
N GLU A 240 -2.95 10.77 -4.01
CA GLU A 240 -2.01 9.68 -3.79
C GLU A 240 -0.62 10.03 -4.34
N PHE A 241 0.43 9.73 -3.54
CA PHE A 241 1.83 10.05 -3.80
C PHE A 241 2.73 8.86 -3.53
N ASP A 242 3.66 8.59 -4.42
CA ASP A 242 4.66 7.53 -4.32
C ASP A 242 6.05 8.13 -3.99
N PRO A 243 6.45 8.12 -2.72
CA PRO A 243 7.74 8.68 -2.32
C PRO A 243 8.94 7.84 -2.78
N THR A 244 8.74 6.60 -3.18
CA THR A 244 9.80 5.75 -3.73
C THR A 244 10.19 6.22 -5.13
N ASN A 245 9.22 6.62 -5.93
CA ASN A 245 9.42 7.06 -7.31
C ASN A 245 9.37 8.59 -7.47
N GLY A 246 9.12 9.36 -6.40
CA GLY A 246 9.04 10.82 -6.43
C GLY A 246 7.92 11.34 -7.32
N MET A 247 6.74 10.70 -7.29
CA MET A 247 5.65 11.04 -8.20
C MET A 247 4.27 10.89 -7.57
N ARG A 248 3.25 11.43 -8.24
CA ARG A 248 1.86 11.07 -7.94
C ARG A 248 1.56 9.67 -8.45
N ALA A 249 0.69 8.94 -7.75
CA ALA A 249 0.21 7.65 -8.25
C ALA A 249 -0.46 7.81 -9.61
N SER A 250 -0.07 6.95 -10.56
CA SER A 250 -0.49 6.95 -11.95
C SER A 250 -1.38 5.75 -12.29
N ASN A 251 -1.73 5.60 -13.55
CA ASN A 251 -2.46 4.44 -14.04
C ASN A 251 -1.69 3.11 -13.89
N ASP A 252 -0.39 3.15 -13.62
CA ASP A 252 0.44 1.96 -13.37
C ASP A 252 0.40 1.48 -11.90
N HIS A 253 -0.29 2.23 -11.01
CA HIS A 253 -0.50 1.87 -9.61
C HIS A 253 -1.88 1.22 -9.44
N ILE A 254 -1.91 -0.06 -9.10
CA ILE A 254 -3.13 -0.85 -8.88
C ILE A 254 -3.32 -1.06 -7.38
N THR A 255 -4.34 -0.45 -6.80
CA THR A 255 -4.62 -0.51 -5.36
C THR A 255 -5.15 -1.89 -4.96
N VAL A 256 -4.61 -2.44 -3.88
CA VAL A 256 -5.10 -3.65 -3.20
C VAL A 256 -5.79 -3.31 -1.90
N GLY A 257 -5.26 -2.36 -1.13
CA GLY A 257 -5.86 -1.97 0.14
C GLY A 257 -5.39 -0.63 0.66
N HIS A 258 -6.16 -0.08 1.58
CA HIS A 258 -5.88 1.16 2.29
C HIS A 258 -5.85 0.91 3.80
N GLY A 259 -4.97 1.61 4.50
CA GLY A 259 -4.89 1.54 5.95
C GLY A 259 -4.17 2.74 6.56
N ARG A 260 -4.03 2.72 7.87
CA ARG A 260 -3.27 3.75 8.59
C ARG A 260 -1.77 3.57 8.36
N ASP A 261 -1.33 2.31 8.34
CA ASP A 261 0.03 1.86 8.02
C ASP A 261 -0.01 0.41 7.48
N TYR A 262 1.14 -0.24 7.35
CA TYR A 262 1.28 -1.61 6.85
C TYR A 262 0.47 -2.63 7.65
N SER A 263 0.32 -2.48 8.97
CA SER A 263 -0.39 -3.44 9.82
C SER A 263 -1.84 -3.64 9.40
N ASP A 264 -2.51 -2.59 8.91
CA ASP A 264 -3.90 -2.66 8.44
C ASP A 264 -4.05 -3.39 7.09
N VAL A 265 -2.97 -3.46 6.28
CA VAL A 265 -3.03 -3.93 4.88
C VAL A 265 -2.01 -5.02 4.55
N ALA A 266 -1.35 -5.60 5.54
CA ALA A 266 -0.41 -6.69 5.32
C ALA A 266 -1.03 -7.81 4.46
N PRO A 267 -0.34 -8.29 3.41
CA PRO A 267 -0.87 -9.27 2.46
C PRO A 267 -1.36 -10.56 3.12
N ILE A 268 -0.67 -10.98 4.18
CA ILE A 268 -1.06 -12.10 5.03
C ILE A 268 -0.73 -11.79 6.48
N VAL A 269 -1.71 -12.04 7.36
CA VAL A 269 -1.56 -11.98 8.82
C VAL A 269 -2.20 -13.22 9.40
N GLY A 270 -1.54 -13.86 10.35
CA GLY A 270 -2.13 -15.05 10.96
C GLY A 270 -1.29 -15.66 12.05
N VAL A 271 -1.78 -16.77 12.52
CA VAL A 271 -1.12 -17.65 13.49
C VAL A 271 -1.09 -19.06 12.97
N LEU A 272 0.00 -19.77 13.24
CA LEU A 272 0.15 -21.16 12.90
C LEU A 272 0.95 -21.87 13.99
N LYS A 273 0.78 -23.18 14.11
CA LYS A 273 1.57 -24.02 15.01
C LYS A 273 2.66 -24.71 14.21
N THR A 274 3.90 -24.30 14.42
CA THR A 274 5.09 -24.95 13.87
C THR A 274 6.22 -24.88 14.89
N THR A 275 7.23 -25.70 14.77
CA THR A 275 8.44 -25.72 15.61
C THR A 275 9.68 -25.19 14.89
N GLY A 276 9.53 -24.67 13.68
CA GLY A 276 10.60 -24.14 12.86
C GLY A 276 10.33 -22.72 12.36
N GLY A 277 11.23 -22.22 11.55
CA GLY A 277 11.08 -20.99 10.78
C GLY A 277 10.22 -21.18 9.54
N GLN A 278 10.13 -20.12 8.76
CA GLN A 278 9.50 -20.13 7.43
C GLN A 278 10.30 -19.27 6.47
N VAL A 279 10.29 -19.64 5.21
CA VAL A 279 10.81 -18.84 4.09
C VAL A 279 9.63 -18.44 3.23
N GLY A 280 9.55 -17.15 2.91
CA GLY A 280 8.50 -16.60 2.04
C GLY A 280 9.07 -16.10 0.73
N GLU A 281 8.44 -16.46 -0.38
CA GLU A 281 8.74 -15.96 -1.71
C GLU A 281 7.52 -15.29 -2.31
N GLN A 282 7.75 -14.23 -3.12
CA GLN A 282 6.68 -13.60 -3.87
C GLN A 282 7.09 -13.36 -5.32
N ALA A 283 6.12 -13.52 -6.22
CA ALA A 283 6.25 -13.16 -7.62
C ALA A 283 4.99 -12.39 -8.06
N VAL A 284 5.19 -11.29 -8.76
CA VAL A 284 4.10 -10.43 -9.24
C VAL A 284 4.28 -10.17 -10.73
N ASP A 285 3.18 -10.24 -11.46
CA ASP A 285 3.09 -9.82 -12.86
C ASP A 285 1.94 -8.84 -13.04
N VAL A 286 2.24 -7.66 -13.58
CA VAL A 286 1.27 -6.63 -14.00
C VAL A 286 1.41 -6.46 -15.51
N ILE A 287 0.54 -7.12 -16.26
CA ILE A 287 0.64 -7.23 -17.72
C ILE A 287 -0.39 -6.30 -18.37
N PRO A 288 0.03 -5.27 -19.13
CA PRO A 288 -0.91 -4.43 -19.86
C PRO A 288 -1.62 -5.22 -20.95
N VAL A 289 -2.94 -5.11 -20.99
CA VAL A 289 -3.76 -5.71 -22.06
C VAL A 289 -3.89 -4.69 -23.18
N VAL A 290 -3.31 -5.02 -24.33
CA VAL A 290 -3.50 -4.23 -25.56
C VAL A 290 -4.83 -4.63 -26.15
N LEU A 291 -5.79 -3.71 -26.18
CA LEU A 291 -7.01 -3.90 -26.94
C LEU A 291 -6.66 -3.66 -28.40
N GLU A 292 -6.68 -4.71 -29.24
CA GLU A 292 -6.64 -4.52 -30.68
C GLU A 292 -7.81 -3.60 -31.06
N LYS A 293 -7.50 -2.51 -31.75
CA LYS A 293 -8.55 -1.66 -32.33
C LYS A 293 -9.24 -2.48 -33.42
N ALA A 294 -10.52 -2.83 -33.14
CA ALA A 294 -11.39 -3.44 -34.14
C ALA A 294 -11.63 -2.48 -35.32
#